data_752c97f94f433f690100cc7e1f9cb74a
#
_entry.id   752c97f94f433f690100cc7e1f9cb74a
#
_cell.length_a   1.000
_cell.length_b   1.000
_cell.length_c   1.000
_cell.angle_alpha   90.00
_cell.angle_beta   90.00
_cell.angle_gamma   90.00
#
_symmetry.space_group_name_H-M   'P 1'
#
loop_
_entity.id
_entity.type
_entity.pdbx_description
1 polymer ?
#
loop_
_entity_poly.entity_id
_entity_poly.type
_entity_poly.pdbx_seq_one_letter_code
_entity_poly.pdbx_strand_id
1 'polypeptide(L)'
;KEKASEKCARAYANKCLARFPRGMVMLLLDGIRTEVNAKCNGSAAGHQEYLKHSSCMNNHGAKLHQCMRDLTQVLDQSVDAPTKSRLGLSCCSFNTYKTCMTGAVREPCGSGTAAYVDKLITGYAGDLLDTVCINFKAGTDACKTLPVLPKSTKTGRSASLLSPLARIVTSLNG
;
A
#
# COMPACT_ATOMS: atom_id res chain seq x y z
N LYS A 1 8.48 10.80 14.21
CA LYS A 1 7.40 9.86 14.55
C LYS A 1 7.47 8.60 13.68
N GLU A 2 7.52 8.71 12.33
CA GLU A 2 7.52 7.57 11.40
C GLU A 2 8.64 6.55 11.67
N LYS A 3 9.87 7.00 11.91
CA LYS A 3 11.01 6.10 12.26
C LYS A 3 10.77 5.30 13.55
N ALA A 4 10.12 5.90 14.54
CA ALA A 4 9.79 5.21 15.79
C ALA A 4 8.68 4.17 15.58
N SER A 5 7.67 4.49 14.75
CA SER A 5 6.59 3.57 14.39
C SER A 5 7.12 2.36 13.60
N GLU A 6 8.01 2.58 12.63
CA GLU A 6 8.66 1.50 11.87
C GLU A 6 9.45 0.57 12.80
N LYS A 7 10.26 1.13 13.70
CA LYS A 7 11.03 0.35 14.67
C LYS A 7 10.15 -0.51 15.56
N CYS A 8 9.02 0.04 16.04
CA CYS A 8 8.04 -0.69 16.85
C CYS A 8 7.39 -1.83 16.06
N ALA A 9 6.92 -1.56 14.83
CA ALA A 9 6.33 -2.57 13.97
C ALA A 9 7.30 -3.71 13.64
N ARG A 10 8.57 -3.39 13.40
CA ARG A 10 9.64 -4.36 13.14
C ARG A 10 9.92 -5.24 14.36
N ALA A 11 9.96 -4.66 15.56
CA ALA A 11 10.14 -5.41 16.79
C ALA A 11 8.99 -6.40 17.01
N TYR A 12 7.74 -5.94 16.78
CA TYR A 12 6.55 -6.80 16.85
C TYR A 12 6.61 -7.93 15.81
N ALA A 13 6.92 -7.63 14.55
CA ALA A 13 7.01 -8.63 13.49
C ALA A 13 8.04 -9.72 13.80
N ASN A 14 9.20 -9.33 14.32
CA ASN A 14 10.25 -10.27 14.70
C ASN A 14 9.83 -11.20 15.85
N LYS A 15 9.07 -10.67 16.82
CA LYS A 15 8.69 -11.40 18.02
C LYS A 15 7.45 -12.26 17.84
N CYS A 16 6.47 -11.77 17.06
CA CYS A 16 5.10 -12.29 17.07
C CYS A 16 4.69 -12.98 15.78
N LEU A 17 5.37 -12.76 14.64
CA LEU A 17 4.96 -13.33 13.37
C LEU A 17 5.74 -14.59 13.01
N ALA A 18 5.05 -15.57 12.43
CA ALA A 18 5.65 -16.77 11.84
C ALA A 18 6.53 -16.42 10.61
N ARG A 19 7.32 -17.38 10.12
CA ARG A 19 8.36 -17.12 9.10
C ARG A 19 7.83 -16.40 7.86
N PHE A 20 6.78 -16.91 7.23
CA PHE A 20 6.28 -16.34 5.97
C PHE A 20 5.63 -14.96 6.17
N PRO A 21 4.64 -14.75 7.07
CA PRO A 21 4.11 -13.43 7.39
C PRO A 21 5.20 -12.43 7.79
N ARG A 22 6.20 -12.87 8.56
CA ARG A 22 7.33 -12.02 8.96
C ARG A 22 8.10 -11.52 7.74
N GLY A 23 8.43 -12.41 6.79
CA GLY A 23 9.13 -12.04 5.55
C GLY A 23 8.39 -10.97 4.77
N MET A 24 7.08 -11.12 4.58
CA MET A 24 6.25 -10.15 3.88
C MET A 24 6.22 -8.77 4.59
N VAL A 25 6.06 -8.77 5.91
CA VAL A 25 6.06 -7.53 6.69
C VAL A 25 7.43 -6.86 6.67
N MET A 26 8.53 -7.64 6.68
CA MET A 26 9.88 -7.08 6.60
C MET A 26 10.15 -6.39 5.27
N LEU A 27 9.73 -6.95 4.14
CA LEU A 27 9.85 -6.30 2.82
C LEU A 27 9.15 -4.94 2.81
N LEU A 28 7.92 -4.87 3.34
CA LEU A 28 7.20 -3.61 3.47
C LEU A 28 7.93 -2.61 4.40
N LEU A 29 8.42 -3.06 5.55
CA LEU A 29 9.12 -2.20 6.51
C LEU A 29 10.48 -1.72 5.98
N ASP A 30 11.14 -2.50 5.13
CA ASP A 30 12.39 -2.08 4.49
C ASP A 30 12.14 -0.97 3.46
N GLY A 31 11.08 -1.09 2.63
CA GLY A 31 10.64 -0.01 1.75
C GLY A 31 10.27 1.27 2.53
N ILE A 32 9.47 1.14 3.59
CA ILE A 32 9.10 2.28 4.47
C ILE A 32 10.35 2.94 5.05
N ARG A 33 11.31 2.18 5.56
CA ARG A 33 12.55 2.71 6.12
C ARG A 33 13.37 3.48 5.09
N THR A 34 13.50 2.92 3.90
CA THR A 34 14.26 3.53 2.79
C THR A 34 13.63 4.87 2.39
N GLU A 35 12.33 4.89 2.14
CA GLU A 35 11.60 6.09 1.74
C GLU A 35 11.57 7.17 2.84
N VAL A 36 11.36 6.78 4.10
CA VAL A 36 11.38 7.71 5.23
C VAL A 36 12.79 8.31 5.41
N ASN A 37 13.85 7.51 5.27
CA ASN A 37 15.22 8.03 5.37
C ASN A 37 15.54 8.99 4.22
N ALA A 38 15.14 8.67 2.98
CA ALA A 38 15.34 9.55 1.84
C ALA A 38 14.63 10.91 2.01
N LYS A 39 13.39 10.90 2.50
CA LYS A 39 12.60 12.13 2.69
C LYS A 39 12.99 12.94 3.91
N CYS A 40 13.39 12.30 5.00
CA CYS A 40 13.68 12.98 6.27
C CYS A 40 15.17 13.39 6.44
N ASN A 41 16.03 13.08 5.49
CA ASN A 41 17.40 13.58 5.47
C ASN A 41 17.48 14.84 4.62
N GLY A 42 17.59 16.01 5.26
CA GLY A 42 17.53 17.32 4.60
C GLY A 42 18.61 17.56 3.53
N SER A 43 19.74 16.85 3.59
CA SER A 43 20.79 16.93 2.56
C SER A 43 20.60 15.93 1.42
N ALA A 44 19.66 15.01 1.52
CA ALA A 44 19.41 13.99 0.49
C ALA A 44 18.60 14.52 -0.69
N ALA A 45 18.92 14.06 -1.90
CA ALA A 45 18.17 14.38 -3.11
C ALA A 45 16.67 14.02 -2.99
N GLY A 46 16.35 12.93 -2.27
CA GLY A 46 14.97 12.51 -1.99
C GLY A 46 14.17 13.51 -1.15
N HIS A 47 14.83 14.25 -0.24
CA HIS A 47 14.18 15.32 0.51
C HIS A 47 13.82 16.50 -0.40
N GLN A 48 14.75 16.92 -1.23
CA GLN A 48 14.51 18.01 -2.20
C GLN A 48 13.41 17.63 -3.20
N GLU A 49 13.42 16.40 -3.67
CA GLU A 49 12.39 15.89 -4.58
C GLU A 49 11.00 15.87 -3.90
N TYR A 50 10.93 15.41 -2.63
CA TYR A 50 9.69 15.46 -1.86
C TYR A 50 9.14 16.88 -1.72
N LEU A 51 10.00 17.87 -1.42
CA LEU A 51 9.58 19.27 -1.26
C LEU A 51 8.97 19.86 -2.53
N LYS A 52 9.44 19.48 -3.72
CA LYS A 52 8.89 19.97 -5.00
C LYS A 52 7.42 19.59 -5.19
N HIS A 53 7.01 18.42 -4.66
CA HIS A 53 5.69 17.85 -4.92
C HIS A 53 4.75 17.94 -3.72
N SER A 54 5.28 18.11 -2.49
CA SER A 54 4.51 18.01 -1.24
C SER A 54 3.39 19.04 -1.12
N SER A 55 3.62 20.28 -1.54
CA SER A 55 2.60 21.34 -1.46
C SER A 55 1.35 20.99 -2.27
N CYS A 56 1.54 20.60 -3.55
CA CYS A 56 0.41 20.22 -4.39
C CYS A 56 -0.29 18.95 -3.89
N MET A 57 0.47 17.93 -3.48
CA MET A 57 -0.11 16.72 -2.89
C MET A 57 -0.96 17.03 -1.65
N ASN A 58 -0.50 17.93 -0.78
CA ASN A 58 -1.24 18.33 0.41
C ASN A 58 -2.56 19.04 0.07
N ASN A 59 -2.54 19.93 -0.93
CA ASN A 59 -3.75 20.62 -1.41
C ASN A 59 -4.80 19.63 -1.96
N HIS A 60 -4.37 18.47 -2.47
CA HIS A 60 -5.24 17.40 -2.96
C HIS A 60 -5.34 16.19 -2.01
N GLY A 61 -4.94 16.39 -0.76
CA GLY A 61 -4.90 15.35 0.28
C GLY A 61 -6.23 14.62 0.49
N ALA A 62 -7.37 15.31 0.36
CA ALA A 62 -8.69 14.71 0.49
C ALA A 62 -8.94 13.57 -0.53
N LYS A 63 -8.54 13.77 -1.81
CA LYS A 63 -8.63 12.73 -2.86
C LYS A 63 -7.67 11.58 -2.59
N LEU A 64 -6.43 11.89 -2.20
CA LEU A 64 -5.43 10.87 -1.85
C LEU A 64 -5.90 10.01 -0.66
N HIS A 65 -6.46 10.63 0.35
CA HIS A 65 -7.07 9.92 1.48
C HIS A 65 -8.27 9.07 1.07
N GLN A 66 -9.06 9.51 0.07
CA GLN A 66 -10.16 8.69 -0.45
C GLN A 66 -9.62 7.41 -1.09
N CYS A 67 -8.60 7.49 -1.96
CA CYS A 67 -7.96 6.32 -2.54
C CYS A 67 -7.46 5.33 -1.47
N MET A 68 -6.90 5.84 -0.36
CA MET A 68 -6.44 5.02 0.76
C MET A 68 -7.61 4.36 1.50
N ARG A 69 -8.71 5.09 1.72
CA ARG A 69 -9.92 4.52 2.34
C ARG A 69 -10.52 3.42 1.49
N ASP A 70 -10.59 3.64 0.17
CA ASP A 70 -11.12 2.66 -0.77
C ASP A 70 -10.29 1.37 -0.77
N LEU A 71 -8.95 1.49 -0.78
CA LEU A 71 -8.06 0.34 -0.63
C LEU A 71 -8.30 -0.39 0.70
N THR A 72 -8.34 0.35 1.82
CA THR A 72 -8.55 -0.24 3.15
C THR A 72 -9.88 -1.00 3.22
N GLN A 73 -10.93 -0.44 2.64
CA GLN A 73 -12.24 -1.07 2.58
C GLN A 73 -12.23 -2.38 1.78
N VAL A 74 -11.59 -2.38 0.61
CA VAL A 74 -11.48 -3.60 -0.22
C VAL A 74 -10.66 -4.67 0.50
N LEU A 75 -9.58 -4.29 1.18
CA LEU A 75 -8.78 -5.23 1.96
C LEU A 75 -9.57 -5.82 3.15
N ASP A 76 -10.36 -5.01 3.86
CA ASP A 76 -11.25 -5.51 4.92
C ASP A 76 -12.28 -6.52 4.40
N GLN A 77 -12.87 -6.24 3.23
CA GLN A 77 -13.78 -7.18 2.55
C GLN A 77 -13.05 -8.45 2.09
N SER A 78 -11.81 -8.32 1.64
CA SER A 78 -10.99 -9.44 1.19
C SER A 78 -10.65 -10.43 2.30
N VAL A 79 -10.61 -9.98 3.56
CA VAL A 79 -10.43 -10.86 4.73
C VAL A 79 -11.57 -11.88 4.85
N ASP A 80 -12.78 -11.49 4.47
CA ASP A 80 -13.97 -12.34 4.55
C ASP A 80 -14.19 -13.20 3.26
N ALA A 81 -13.36 -12.99 2.22
CA ALA A 81 -13.39 -13.77 0.99
C ALA A 81 -12.78 -15.17 1.18
N PRO A 82 -13.06 -16.14 0.26
CA PRO A 82 -12.39 -17.43 0.27
C PRO A 82 -10.87 -17.28 0.27
N THR A 83 -10.16 -18.06 1.09
CA THR A 83 -8.70 -17.93 1.31
C THR A 83 -7.90 -17.87 0.00
N LYS A 84 -8.25 -18.73 -0.98
CA LYS A 84 -7.61 -18.76 -2.29
C LYS A 84 -7.70 -17.47 -3.11
N SER A 85 -8.70 -16.62 -2.82
CA SER A 85 -8.93 -15.36 -3.55
C SER A 85 -8.33 -14.14 -2.83
N ARG A 86 -8.01 -14.24 -1.54
CA ARG A 86 -7.58 -13.11 -0.70
C ARG A 86 -6.34 -12.41 -1.23
N LEU A 87 -5.34 -13.19 -1.62
CA LEU A 87 -4.09 -12.65 -2.17
C LEU A 87 -4.35 -11.91 -3.49
N GLY A 88 -5.05 -12.55 -4.44
CA GLY A 88 -5.40 -11.92 -5.71
C GLY A 88 -6.20 -10.64 -5.55
N LEU A 89 -7.23 -10.65 -4.69
CA LEU A 89 -8.04 -9.47 -4.37
C LEU A 89 -7.18 -8.33 -3.80
N SER A 90 -6.24 -8.64 -2.90
CA SER A 90 -5.33 -7.65 -2.33
C SER A 90 -4.40 -7.05 -3.38
N CYS A 91 -3.80 -7.89 -4.21
CA CYS A 91 -2.89 -7.45 -5.27
C CYS A 91 -3.60 -6.57 -6.32
N CYS A 92 -4.78 -7.01 -6.76
CA CYS A 92 -5.55 -6.27 -7.77
C CYS A 92 -6.12 -4.95 -7.21
N SER A 93 -6.52 -4.91 -5.94
CA SER A 93 -6.95 -3.67 -5.28
C SER A 93 -5.80 -2.68 -5.13
N PHE A 94 -4.59 -3.16 -4.92
CA PHE A 94 -3.42 -2.29 -4.86
C PHE A 94 -3.10 -1.66 -6.22
N ASN A 95 -3.29 -2.37 -7.33
CA ASN A 95 -3.17 -1.80 -8.68
C ASN A 95 -4.19 -0.65 -8.89
N THR A 96 -5.44 -0.85 -8.44
CA THR A 96 -6.49 0.18 -8.48
C THR A 96 -6.13 1.39 -7.62
N TYR A 97 -5.61 1.13 -6.42
CA TYR A 97 -5.11 2.18 -5.53
C TYR A 97 -4.00 3.02 -6.17
N LYS A 98 -3.00 2.37 -6.79
CA LYS A 98 -1.90 3.05 -7.48
C LYS A 98 -2.42 3.96 -8.60
N THR A 99 -3.36 3.46 -9.41
CA THR A 99 -4.02 4.24 -10.46
C THR A 99 -4.83 5.42 -9.88
N CYS A 100 -5.56 5.21 -8.80
CA CYS A 100 -6.31 6.25 -8.10
C CYS A 100 -5.39 7.38 -7.61
N MET A 101 -4.32 7.02 -6.90
CA MET A 101 -3.35 7.97 -6.34
C MET A 101 -2.67 8.82 -7.41
N THR A 102 -2.17 8.19 -8.47
CA THR A 102 -1.52 8.91 -9.58
C THR A 102 -2.50 9.77 -10.36
N GLY A 103 -3.72 9.29 -10.58
CA GLY A 103 -4.81 10.03 -11.24
C GLY A 103 -5.25 11.25 -10.43
N ALA A 104 -5.34 11.13 -9.11
CA ALA A 104 -5.76 12.22 -8.23
C ALA A 104 -4.88 13.48 -8.30
N VAL A 105 -3.60 13.31 -8.68
CA VAL A 105 -2.64 14.43 -8.77
C VAL A 105 -2.24 14.78 -10.21
N ARG A 106 -2.58 13.95 -11.20
CA ARG A 106 -2.12 14.14 -12.58
C ARG A 106 -2.60 15.45 -13.20
N GLU A 107 -3.90 15.73 -13.11
CA GLU A 107 -4.46 16.97 -13.67
C GLU A 107 -4.08 18.21 -12.86
N PRO A 108 -4.26 18.23 -11.53
CA PRO A 108 -4.03 19.45 -10.76
C PRO A 108 -2.55 19.74 -10.49
N CYS A 109 -1.68 18.73 -10.46
CA CYS A 109 -0.26 18.88 -10.10
C CYS A 109 0.71 18.56 -11.25
N GLY A 110 0.19 18.11 -12.38
CA GLY A 110 0.99 17.75 -13.55
C GLY A 110 1.59 16.33 -13.51
N SER A 111 2.10 15.90 -14.68
CA SER A 111 2.66 14.56 -14.88
C SER A 111 3.88 14.26 -14.00
N GLY A 112 4.70 15.27 -13.69
CA GLY A 112 5.86 15.13 -12.81
C GLY A 112 5.47 14.71 -11.39
N THR A 113 4.41 15.31 -10.82
CA THR A 113 3.89 14.91 -9.50
C THR A 113 3.25 13.54 -9.55
N ALA A 114 2.55 13.19 -10.63
CA ALA A 114 1.99 11.85 -10.80
C ALA A 114 3.09 10.77 -10.87
N ALA A 115 4.18 11.04 -11.59
CA ALA A 115 5.34 10.15 -11.64
C ALA A 115 6.03 10.03 -10.27
N TYR A 116 6.11 11.14 -9.52
CA TYR A 116 6.65 11.12 -8.16
C TYR A 116 5.80 10.28 -7.21
N VAL A 117 4.47 10.40 -7.25
CA VAL A 117 3.54 9.57 -6.46
C VAL A 117 3.67 8.10 -6.83
N ASP A 118 3.79 7.77 -8.12
CA ASP A 118 4.04 6.40 -8.59
C ASP A 118 5.33 5.83 -7.99
N LYS A 119 6.42 6.60 -8.05
CA LYS A 119 7.72 6.25 -7.47
C LYS A 119 7.64 6.03 -5.96
N LEU A 120 6.93 6.90 -5.24
CA LEU A 120 6.72 6.77 -3.79
C LEU A 120 6.01 5.46 -3.42
N ILE A 121 4.91 5.15 -4.11
CA ILE A 121 4.13 3.94 -3.85
C ILE A 121 4.98 2.70 -4.15
N THR A 122 5.74 2.72 -5.24
CA THR A 122 6.66 1.64 -5.60
C THR A 122 7.79 1.51 -4.58
N GLY A 123 8.36 2.62 -4.09
CA GLY A 123 9.40 2.61 -3.06
C GLY A 123 8.91 2.04 -1.73
N TYR A 124 7.65 2.29 -1.36
CA TYR A 124 7.09 1.75 -0.11
C TYR A 124 6.77 0.25 -0.17
N ALA A 125 6.29 -0.25 -1.28
CA ALA A 125 5.70 -1.59 -1.34
C ALA A 125 6.14 -2.43 -2.56
N GLY A 126 7.00 -1.89 -3.45
CA GLY A 126 7.37 -2.54 -4.70
C GLY A 126 7.96 -3.93 -4.51
N ASP A 127 8.95 -4.06 -3.65
CA ASP A 127 9.61 -5.36 -3.39
C ASP A 127 8.63 -6.42 -2.87
N LEU A 128 7.71 -6.01 -1.99
CA LEU A 128 6.65 -6.89 -1.52
C LEU A 128 5.71 -7.29 -2.66
N LEU A 129 5.26 -6.31 -3.44
CA LEU A 129 4.30 -6.53 -4.52
C LEU A 129 4.91 -7.36 -5.67
N ASP A 130 6.16 -7.08 -6.05
CA ASP A 130 6.86 -7.83 -7.09
C ASP A 130 7.10 -9.29 -6.69
N THR A 131 7.27 -9.54 -5.39
CA THR A 131 7.44 -10.89 -4.86
C THR A 131 6.11 -11.62 -4.75
N VAL A 132 5.07 -10.98 -4.21
CA VAL A 132 3.83 -11.64 -3.80
C VAL A 132 2.75 -11.53 -4.87
N CYS A 133 2.74 -10.44 -5.64
CA CYS A 133 1.71 -10.14 -6.64
C CYS A 133 2.14 -10.42 -8.09
N ILE A 134 3.19 -11.20 -8.30
CA ILE A 134 3.76 -11.47 -9.64
C ILE A 134 2.72 -11.93 -10.67
N ASN A 135 1.73 -12.71 -10.24
CA ASN A 135 0.66 -13.24 -11.08
C ASN A 135 -0.57 -12.30 -11.20
N PHE A 136 -0.59 -11.19 -10.47
CA PHE A 136 -1.74 -10.29 -10.37
C PHE A 136 -1.39 -8.86 -10.80
N LYS A 137 -0.62 -8.73 -11.88
CA LYS A 137 -0.23 -7.42 -12.42
C LYS A 137 -1.45 -6.69 -12.99
N ALA A 138 -1.37 -5.37 -13.04
CA ALA A 138 -2.42 -4.53 -13.61
C ALA A 138 -2.77 -4.95 -15.06
N GLY A 139 -4.06 -5.07 -15.35
CA GLY A 139 -4.57 -5.44 -16.68
C GLY A 139 -4.52 -6.93 -17.01
N THR A 140 -4.00 -7.79 -16.12
CA THR A 140 -4.00 -9.24 -16.37
C THR A 140 -5.39 -9.87 -16.17
N ASP A 141 -5.66 -10.97 -16.87
CA ASP A 141 -6.93 -11.70 -16.72
C ASP A 141 -7.11 -12.29 -15.32
N ALA A 142 -6.01 -12.54 -14.61
CA ALA A 142 -6.05 -12.97 -13.22
C ALA A 142 -6.83 -11.99 -12.31
N CYS A 143 -6.78 -10.69 -12.57
CA CYS A 143 -7.57 -9.71 -11.84
C CYS A 143 -9.04 -9.65 -12.27
N LYS A 144 -9.35 -10.00 -13.51
CA LYS A 144 -10.72 -9.96 -14.05
C LYS A 144 -11.58 -11.15 -13.59
N THR A 145 -10.95 -12.28 -13.30
CA THR A 145 -11.62 -13.54 -12.90
C THR A 145 -11.87 -13.65 -11.40
N LEU A 146 -11.39 -12.69 -10.61
CA LEU A 146 -11.62 -12.69 -9.17
C LEU A 146 -13.10 -12.38 -8.82
N PRO A 147 -13.59 -12.92 -7.69
CA PRO A 147 -14.96 -12.64 -7.26
C PRO A 147 -15.15 -11.15 -7.00
N VAL A 148 -16.25 -10.60 -7.50
CA VAL A 148 -16.65 -9.22 -7.19
C VAL A 148 -17.10 -9.19 -5.72
N LEU A 149 -16.42 -8.42 -4.92
CA LEU A 149 -16.84 -8.20 -3.54
C LEU A 149 -18.05 -7.27 -3.49
N PRO A 150 -19.06 -7.57 -2.65
CA PRO A 150 -20.21 -6.70 -2.51
C PRO A 150 -19.77 -5.32 -2.01
N LYS A 151 -20.39 -4.25 -2.53
CA LYS A 151 -20.17 -2.90 -2.01
C LYS A 151 -20.52 -2.90 -0.53
N SER A 152 -19.52 -2.62 0.32
CA SER A 152 -19.77 -2.52 1.76
C SER A 152 -20.65 -1.30 2.05
N THR A 153 -21.73 -1.52 2.79
CA THR A 153 -22.53 -0.44 3.39
C THR A 153 -21.93 0.02 4.72
N LYS A 154 -20.92 -0.68 5.23
CA LYS A 154 -20.21 -0.35 6.47
C LYS A 154 -18.99 0.50 6.12
N THR A 155 -18.83 1.64 6.75
CA THR A 155 -17.55 2.35 6.83
C THR A 155 -16.51 1.34 7.31
N GLY A 156 -15.34 1.28 6.67
CA GLY A 156 -14.31 0.25 6.86
C GLY A 156 -14.12 -0.13 8.33
N ARG A 157 -13.96 -1.43 8.60
CA ARG A 157 -13.73 -1.98 9.94
C ARG A 157 -12.39 -1.51 10.52
N SER A 158 -11.48 -1.08 9.67
CA SER A 158 -10.12 -0.70 10.04
C SER A 158 -9.87 0.77 9.75
N ALA A 159 -9.36 1.50 10.75
CA ALA A 159 -8.83 2.85 10.56
C ALA A 159 -7.43 2.84 9.92
N SER A 160 -6.85 1.67 9.68
CA SER A 160 -5.49 1.48 9.19
C SER A 160 -5.40 0.33 8.19
N LEU A 161 -4.61 0.54 7.14
CA LEU A 161 -4.26 -0.46 6.13
C LEU A 161 -3.58 -1.72 6.73
N LEU A 162 -2.85 -1.56 7.82
CA LEU A 162 -2.03 -2.63 8.40
C LEU A 162 -2.88 -3.76 9.00
N SER A 163 -4.04 -3.44 9.59
CA SER A 163 -4.90 -4.45 10.23
C SER A 163 -5.45 -5.47 9.23
N PRO A 164 -6.13 -5.10 8.12
CA PRO A 164 -6.59 -6.09 7.16
C PRO A 164 -5.42 -6.81 6.45
N LEU A 165 -4.32 -6.14 6.15
CA LEU A 165 -3.14 -6.79 5.58
C LEU A 165 -2.59 -7.88 6.50
N ALA A 166 -2.42 -7.60 7.78
CA ALA A 166 -1.95 -8.60 8.75
C ALA A 166 -2.89 -9.81 8.80
N ARG A 167 -4.20 -9.59 8.81
CA ARG A 167 -5.21 -10.68 8.80
C ARG A 167 -5.16 -11.52 7.52
N ILE A 168 -4.99 -10.88 6.35
CA ILE A 168 -4.85 -11.59 5.08
C ILE A 168 -3.59 -12.44 5.11
N VAL A 169 -2.44 -11.84 5.43
CA VAL A 169 -1.13 -12.52 5.43
C VAL A 169 -1.11 -13.71 6.40
N THR A 170 -1.66 -13.53 7.60
CA THR A 170 -1.72 -14.64 8.57
C THR A 170 -2.64 -15.78 8.11
N SER A 171 -3.69 -15.47 7.35
CA SER A 171 -4.62 -16.46 6.82
C SER A 171 -4.09 -17.29 5.64
N LEU A 172 -2.96 -16.90 5.05
CA LEU A 172 -2.32 -17.64 3.95
C LEU A 172 -1.45 -18.81 4.45
N ASN A 173 -1.28 -18.94 5.76
CA ASN A 173 -0.49 -20.01 6.39
C ASN A 173 -1.31 -21.24 6.84
N GLY A 174 -2.61 -21.28 6.54
CA GLY A 174 -3.52 -22.36 6.90
C GLY A 174 -3.79 -23.34 5.78
#